data_d35848a0fbc710935ac09dc8f1bf4a79
#
_entry.id   d35848a0fbc710935ac09dc8f1bf4a79
#
_cell.length_a   1.000
_cell.length_b   1.000
_cell.length_c   1.000
_cell.angle_alpha   90.00
_cell.angle_beta   90.00
_cell.angle_gamma   90.00
#
_symmetry.space_group_name_H-M   'P 1'
#
loop_
_entity.id
_entity.type
_entity.pdbx_description
1 polymer ?
#
loop_
_entity_poly.entity_id
_entity_poly.type
_entity_poly.pdbx_seq_one_letter_code
_entity_poly.pdbx_strand_id
1 'polypeptide(L)'
;MEFKVRSLYEERYGKSFIPEDMTIQDWGITYDELEPYYDRFEYTAAVSGKAGNLKGQIVPGGNPFEAPRAREYALPPLTPINSSVMFTEAAKNLGYHPFPRPSANASCACSWVRSASSTSNRSAAPAS
;
A
#
# COMPACT_ATOMS: atom_id res chain seq x y z
N MET A 1 -1.93 -8.76 -10.03
CA MET A 1 -1.24 -9.93 -10.60
C MET A 1 -1.18 -11.10 -9.62
N GLU A 2 -0.93 -10.85 -8.36
CA GLU A 2 -0.74 -11.89 -7.33
C GLU A 2 -1.96 -12.78 -7.08
N PHE A 3 -3.16 -12.33 -7.45
CA PHE A 3 -4.40 -13.09 -7.24
C PHE A 3 -4.73 -14.11 -8.34
N LYS A 4 -4.04 -14.07 -9.48
CA LYS A 4 -4.23 -14.98 -10.64
C LYS A 4 -2.94 -15.71 -10.99
N VAL A 5 -2.27 -16.26 -9.99
CA VAL A 5 -0.94 -16.88 -10.14
C VAL A 5 -0.99 -18.05 -11.11
N ARG A 6 -1.96 -18.96 -10.95
CA ARG A 6 -2.09 -20.13 -11.83
C ARG A 6 -2.34 -19.70 -13.28
N SER A 7 -3.37 -18.87 -13.50
CA SER A 7 -3.71 -18.39 -14.84
C SER A 7 -2.54 -17.71 -15.53
N LEU A 8 -1.78 -16.89 -14.82
CA LEU A 8 -0.60 -16.19 -15.36
C LEU A 8 0.53 -17.16 -15.73
N TYR A 9 0.75 -18.21 -14.92
CA TYR A 9 1.76 -19.21 -15.25
C TYR A 9 1.34 -20.05 -16.45
N GLU A 10 0.06 -20.48 -16.51
CA GLU A 10 -0.47 -21.21 -17.66
C GLU A 10 -0.42 -20.40 -18.95
N GLU A 11 -0.74 -19.10 -18.90
CA GLU A 11 -0.66 -18.18 -20.05
C GLU A 11 0.79 -17.98 -20.52
N ARG A 12 1.72 -17.79 -19.58
CA ARG A 12 3.10 -17.41 -19.90
C ARG A 12 3.97 -18.62 -20.28
N TYR A 13 3.78 -19.74 -19.65
CA TYR A 13 4.67 -20.91 -19.76
C TYR A 13 3.96 -22.18 -20.26
N GLY A 14 2.64 -22.15 -20.41
CA GLY A 14 1.82 -23.32 -20.77
C GLY A 14 1.43 -24.17 -19.57
N LYS A 15 0.36 -24.96 -19.74
CA LYS A 15 -0.20 -25.82 -18.67
C LYS A 15 0.78 -26.86 -18.15
N SER A 16 1.64 -27.39 -19.02
CA SER A 16 2.64 -28.41 -18.66
C SER A 16 3.79 -27.87 -17.80
N PHE A 17 3.88 -26.55 -17.63
CA PHE A 17 4.90 -25.94 -16.78
C PHE A 17 4.63 -26.16 -15.29
N ILE A 18 3.37 -26.32 -14.91
CA ILE A 18 2.98 -26.58 -13.52
C ILE A 18 2.96 -28.08 -13.30
N PRO A 19 3.86 -28.65 -12.47
CA PRO A 19 3.87 -30.06 -12.13
C PRO A 19 2.55 -30.50 -11.49
N GLU A 20 2.15 -31.77 -11.71
CA GLU A 20 0.88 -32.30 -11.19
C GLU A 20 0.80 -32.32 -9.66
N ASP A 21 1.94 -32.42 -8.99
CA ASP A 21 2.07 -32.41 -7.54
C ASP A 21 2.12 -30.98 -6.93
N MET A 22 2.16 -29.94 -7.77
CA MET A 22 2.22 -28.56 -7.31
C MET A 22 0.83 -27.93 -7.21
N THR A 23 0.42 -27.58 -6.01
CA THR A 23 -0.87 -26.93 -5.74
C THR A 23 -0.78 -25.42 -5.88
N ILE A 24 -0.82 -24.92 -7.12
CA ILE A 24 -0.96 -23.50 -7.41
C ILE A 24 -2.42 -23.23 -7.79
N GLN A 25 -3.04 -22.27 -7.13
CA GLN A 25 -4.44 -21.89 -7.39
C GLN A 25 -4.53 -20.36 -7.55
N ASP A 26 -5.50 -19.93 -8.35
CA ASP A 26 -5.91 -18.55 -8.37
C ASP A 26 -6.77 -18.26 -7.12
N TRP A 27 -6.65 -17.04 -6.61
CA TRP A 27 -7.58 -16.55 -5.61
C TRP A 27 -8.92 -16.29 -6.29
N GLY A 28 -10.02 -16.62 -5.63
CA GLY A 28 -11.37 -16.38 -6.16
C GLY A 28 -11.79 -14.92 -6.21
N ILE A 29 -10.84 -14.00 -6.08
CA ILE A 29 -11.04 -12.56 -5.99
C ILE A 29 -9.92 -11.83 -6.76
N THR A 30 -10.20 -10.64 -7.24
CA THR A 30 -9.26 -9.79 -7.98
C THR A 30 -8.75 -8.64 -7.11
N TYR A 31 -7.65 -8.00 -7.55
CA TYR A 31 -7.16 -6.79 -6.89
C TYR A 31 -8.20 -5.67 -6.90
N ASP A 32 -8.88 -5.47 -8.02
CA ASP A 32 -9.88 -4.39 -8.18
C ASP A 32 -11.07 -4.55 -7.22
N GLU A 33 -11.42 -5.78 -6.89
CA GLU A 33 -12.46 -6.07 -5.87
C GLU A 33 -11.96 -5.81 -4.45
N LEU A 34 -10.65 -5.98 -4.18
CA LEU A 34 -10.04 -5.77 -2.87
C LEU A 34 -9.56 -4.34 -2.63
N GLU A 35 -9.24 -3.59 -3.68
CA GLU A 35 -8.68 -2.24 -3.56
C GLU A 35 -9.50 -1.32 -2.64
N PRO A 36 -10.84 -1.26 -2.69
CA PRO A 36 -11.62 -0.42 -1.79
C PRO A 36 -11.49 -0.80 -0.30
N TYR A 37 -11.23 -2.08 -0.01
CA TYR A 37 -11.03 -2.56 1.36
C TYR A 37 -9.62 -2.23 1.86
N TYR A 38 -8.60 -2.36 0.98
CA TYR A 38 -7.24 -1.91 1.28
C TYR A 38 -7.20 -0.42 1.55
N ASP A 39 -7.84 0.39 0.70
CA ASP A 39 -7.93 1.83 0.88
C ASP A 39 -8.59 2.19 2.23
N ARG A 40 -9.72 1.54 2.57
CA ARG A 40 -10.38 1.75 3.85
C ARG A 40 -9.48 1.39 5.04
N PHE A 41 -8.80 0.24 4.96
CA PHE A 41 -7.88 -0.20 6.02
C PHE A 41 -6.72 0.78 6.18
N GLU A 42 -6.08 1.18 5.09
CA GLU A 42 -4.95 2.10 5.11
C GLU A 42 -5.30 3.46 5.73
N TYR A 43 -6.48 3.96 5.46
CA TYR A 43 -6.98 5.19 6.08
C TYR A 43 -7.34 4.98 7.56
N THR A 44 -7.93 3.85 7.93
CA THR A 44 -8.26 3.54 9.33
C THR A 44 -6.99 3.35 10.17
N ALA A 45 -5.99 2.68 9.62
CA ALA A 45 -4.70 2.44 10.26
C ALA A 45 -3.72 3.63 10.13
N ALA A 46 -4.13 4.72 9.47
CA ALA A 46 -3.30 5.90 9.21
C ALA A 46 -1.95 5.54 8.58
N VAL A 47 -1.98 4.71 7.52
CA VAL A 47 -0.77 4.25 6.83
C VAL A 47 -0.06 5.44 6.18
N SER A 48 1.24 5.55 6.45
CA SER A 48 2.15 6.51 5.83
C SER A 48 2.75 5.91 4.57
N GLY A 49 2.79 6.66 3.48
CA GLY A 49 3.37 6.17 2.24
C GLY A 49 3.34 7.20 1.11
N LYS A 50 3.83 6.77 -0.04
CA LYS A 50 3.77 7.51 -1.30
C LYS A 50 3.22 6.59 -2.37
N ALA A 51 2.06 6.92 -2.92
CA ALA A 51 1.49 6.17 -4.03
C ALA A 51 2.38 6.27 -5.27
N GLY A 52 2.55 5.15 -5.96
CA GLY A 52 3.31 5.08 -7.22
C GLY A 52 2.42 5.06 -8.45
N ASN A 53 1.14 4.75 -8.27
CA ASN A 53 0.18 4.67 -9.37
C ASN A 53 -1.20 5.14 -8.90
N LEU A 54 -1.60 6.33 -9.32
CA LEU A 54 -2.93 6.89 -9.03
C LEU A 54 -3.82 6.80 -10.27
N LYS A 55 -4.84 5.98 -10.19
CA LYS A 55 -5.84 5.80 -11.26
C LYS A 55 -5.21 5.46 -12.63
N GLY A 56 -4.12 4.68 -12.63
CA GLY A 56 -3.39 4.31 -13.83
C GLY A 56 -2.28 5.28 -14.24
N GLN A 57 -2.09 6.38 -13.53
CA GLN A 57 -0.99 7.33 -13.77
C GLN A 57 0.17 7.09 -12.81
N ILE A 58 1.35 6.89 -13.36
CA ILE A 58 2.57 6.71 -12.56
C ILE A 58 2.96 8.02 -11.88
N VAL A 59 3.12 7.97 -10.57
CA VAL A 59 3.49 9.11 -9.72
C VAL A 59 4.95 8.98 -9.32
N PRO A 60 5.80 9.97 -9.63
CA PRO A 60 7.21 9.93 -9.28
C PRO A 60 7.44 9.81 -7.76
N GLY A 61 8.40 8.99 -7.39
CA GLY A 61 8.80 8.78 -5.99
C GLY A 61 8.01 7.73 -5.23
N GLY A 62 6.95 7.17 -5.81
CA GLY A 62 6.26 5.98 -5.32
C GLY A 62 6.74 4.70 -6.00
N ASN A 63 6.11 3.58 -5.69
CA ASN A 63 6.42 2.29 -6.31
C ASN A 63 5.93 2.27 -7.78
N PRO A 64 6.81 2.23 -8.78
CA PRO A 64 6.40 2.25 -10.20
C PRO A 64 5.65 0.98 -10.64
N PHE A 65 5.73 -0.09 -9.85
CA PHE A 65 5.07 -1.38 -10.12
C PHE A 65 3.79 -1.58 -9.31
N GLU A 66 3.36 -0.56 -8.57
CA GLU A 66 2.13 -0.60 -7.79
C GLU A 66 0.91 -0.71 -8.70
N ALA A 67 -0.05 -1.53 -8.30
CA ALA A 67 -1.35 -1.57 -8.97
C ALA A 67 -2.08 -0.22 -8.82
N PRO A 68 -2.99 0.15 -9.75
CA PRO A 68 -3.71 1.40 -9.67
C PRO A 68 -4.47 1.55 -8.36
N ARG A 69 -4.31 2.69 -7.70
CA ARG A 69 -5.00 3.07 -6.47
C ARG A 69 -6.00 4.18 -6.74
N ALA A 70 -7.06 4.24 -5.95
CA ALA A 70 -8.06 5.30 -6.05
C ALA A 70 -7.50 6.66 -5.58
N ARG A 71 -6.65 6.67 -4.52
CA ARG A 71 -6.08 7.87 -3.90
C ARG A 71 -4.74 7.62 -3.22
N GLU A 72 -4.09 8.69 -2.77
CA GLU A 72 -2.86 8.66 -1.98
C GLU A 72 -3.05 7.96 -0.61
N TYR A 73 -1.94 7.59 0.04
CA TYR A 73 -1.97 7.12 1.42
C TYR A 73 -2.50 8.17 2.38
N ALA A 74 -2.99 7.74 3.54
CA ALA A 74 -3.56 8.62 4.56
C ALA A 74 -2.57 9.66 5.09
N LEU A 75 -1.30 9.27 5.18
CA LEU A 75 -0.22 10.13 5.66
C LEU A 75 0.96 10.11 4.68
N PRO A 76 1.76 11.20 4.63
CA PRO A 76 2.98 11.23 3.82
C PRO A 76 3.98 10.16 4.28
N PRO A 77 4.97 9.79 3.46
CA PRO A 77 5.98 8.82 3.84
C PRO A 77 6.78 9.27 5.07
N LEU A 78 7.29 8.29 5.83
CA LEU A 78 8.18 8.55 6.96
C LEU A 78 9.44 9.28 6.49
N THR A 79 9.95 10.18 7.32
CA THR A 79 11.23 10.85 7.06
C THR A 79 12.35 9.82 7.01
N PRO A 80 13.12 9.76 5.90
CA PRO A 80 14.18 8.78 5.77
C PRO A 80 15.33 9.08 6.74
N ILE A 81 15.91 8.04 7.31
CA ILE A 81 17.16 8.13 8.06
C ILE A 81 18.37 8.20 7.11
N ASN A 82 19.51 8.65 7.59
CA ASN A 82 20.72 8.86 6.76
C ASN A 82 21.11 7.61 5.94
N SER A 83 21.09 6.43 6.55
CA SER A 83 21.40 5.18 5.84
C SER A 83 20.43 4.90 4.68
N SER A 84 19.14 5.22 4.85
CA SER A 84 18.16 5.08 3.77
C SER A 84 18.38 6.09 2.65
N VAL A 85 18.83 7.30 2.95
CA VAL A 85 19.19 8.31 1.94
C VAL A 85 20.38 7.83 1.11
N MET A 86 21.45 7.39 1.76
CA MET A 86 22.65 6.83 1.08
C MET A 86 22.31 5.62 0.22
N PHE A 87 21.50 4.69 0.74
CA PHE A 87 21.01 3.54 -0.03
C PHE A 87 20.22 3.97 -1.26
N THR A 88 19.32 4.94 -1.09
CA THR A 88 18.48 5.46 -2.19
C THR A 88 19.33 6.08 -3.30
N GLU A 89 20.35 6.84 -2.97
CA GLU A 89 21.28 7.43 -3.93
C GLU A 89 22.07 6.36 -4.68
N ALA A 90 22.65 5.41 -3.94
CA ALA A 90 23.40 4.30 -4.55
C ALA A 90 22.53 3.44 -5.48
N ALA A 91 21.30 3.13 -5.05
CA ALA A 91 20.35 2.35 -5.86
C ALA A 91 19.95 3.09 -7.14
N LYS A 92 19.70 4.41 -7.07
CA LYS A 92 19.39 5.23 -8.25
C LYS A 92 20.55 5.25 -9.25
N ASN A 93 21.79 5.36 -8.77
CA ASN A 93 22.97 5.34 -9.63
C ASN A 93 23.15 4.01 -10.35
N LEU A 94 22.60 2.93 -9.82
CA LEU A 94 22.58 1.60 -10.45
C LEU A 94 21.33 1.37 -11.34
N GLY A 95 20.47 2.38 -11.52
CA GLY A 95 19.27 2.26 -12.35
C GLY A 95 18.07 1.61 -11.66
N TYR A 96 18.12 1.40 -10.34
CA TYR A 96 16.97 0.92 -9.58
C TYR A 96 15.99 2.05 -9.24
N HIS A 97 14.78 1.67 -8.86
CA HIS A 97 13.69 2.60 -8.51
C HIS A 97 13.33 2.48 -7.02
N PRO A 98 14.17 2.97 -6.09
CA PRO A 98 13.87 2.95 -4.68
C PRO A 98 12.68 3.87 -4.36
N PHE A 99 11.81 3.41 -3.49
CA PHE A 99 10.64 4.14 -3.04
C PHE A 99 10.43 3.97 -1.52
N PRO A 100 9.75 4.91 -0.83
CA PRO A 100 9.45 4.79 0.58
C PRO A 100 8.42 3.69 0.80
N ARG A 101 8.78 2.71 1.63
CA ARG A 101 7.88 1.59 1.97
C ARG A 101 6.67 2.11 2.75
N PRO A 102 5.43 1.73 2.38
CA PRO A 102 4.25 2.00 3.18
C PRO A 102 4.39 1.40 4.59
N SER A 103 3.94 2.12 5.61
CA SER A 103 4.06 1.71 7.00
C SER A 103 2.85 2.17 7.80
N ALA A 104 2.32 1.30 8.68
CA ALA A 104 1.28 1.64 9.62
C ALA A 104 1.82 2.44 10.84
N ASN A 105 2.83 3.28 10.61
CA ASN A 105 3.36 4.23 11.58
C ASN A 105 2.98 5.64 11.14
N ALA A 106 2.47 6.45 12.05
CA ALA A 106 2.15 7.84 11.75
C ALA A 106 3.42 8.63 11.47
N SER A 107 3.56 9.20 10.27
CA SER A 107 4.70 10.01 9.86
C SER A 107 4.70 11.41 10.46
N CYS A 108 3.57 11.85 10.98
CA CYS A 108 3.41 13.15 11.64
C CYS A 108 2.40 13.05 12.78
N ALA A 109 2.52 13.91 13.77
CA ALA A 109 1.50 14.13 14.80
C ALA A 109 0.34 14.97 14.21
N CYS A 110 -0.32 14.47 13.18
CA CYS A 110 -1.38 15.19 12.51
C CYS A 110 -2.61 15.30 13.43
N SER A 111 -3.24 16.46 13.44
CA SER A 111 -4.47 16.78 14.19
C SER A 111 -5.63 15.81 13.91
N TRP A 112 -5.55 15.06 12.84
CA TRP A 112 -6.54 14.06 12.45
C TRP A 112 -6.62 12.87 13.44
N VAL A 113 -5.49 12.43 14.00
CA VAL A 113 -5.45 11.38 15.01
C VAL A 113 -6.10 11.86 16.32
N ARG A 114 -6.07 13.17 16.60
CA ARG A 114 -6.70 13.75 17.79
C ARG A 114 -8.22 13.85 17.68
N SER A 115 -8.80 13.99 16.48
CA SER A 115 -10.25 14.14 16.33
C SER A 115 -11.00 12.81 16.49
N ALA A 116 -10.36 11.69 16.20
CA ALA A 116 -10.95 10.36 16.41
C ALA A 116 -11.04 9.96 17.89
N SER A 117 -10.16 10.52 18.74
CA SER A 117 -10.18 10.24 20.19
C SER A 117 -11.06 11.20 20.99
N SER A 118 -11.52 12.31 20.42
CA SER A 118 -12.32 13.33 21.14
C SER A 118 -13.83 13.12 21.06
N THR A 119 -14.31 12.13 20.31
CA THR A 119 -15.76 11.89 20.13
C THR A 119 -16.36 10.96 21.21
N SER A 120 -15.57 10.45 22.16
CA SER A 120 -16.08 9.53 23.19
C SER A 120 -16.39 10.18 24.54
N ASN A 121 -16.29 11.52 24.67
CA ASN A 121 -16.48 12.16 25.98
C ASN A 121 -17.38 13.41 25.93
N ARG A 122 -18.61 13.28 25.39
CA ARG A 122 -19.68 14.24 25.63
C ARG A 122 -21.02 13.53 25.86
N SER A 123 -21.19 13.01 27.05
CA SER A 123 -22.52 12.86 27.66
C SER A 123 -22.40 12.77 29.18
N ALA A 124 -22.25 13.91 29.82
CA ALA A 124 -22.65 14.09 31.19
C ALA A 124 -23.22 15.50 31.28
N ALA A 125 -24.54 15.62 31.11
CA ALA A 125 -25.28 16.83 31.46
C ALA A 125 -25.42 16.88 32.97
N PRO A 126 -25.24 18.02 33.64
CA PRO A 126 -25.57 18.17 35.04
C PRO A 126 -27.10 18.24 35.20
N ALA A 127 -27.63 17.43 36.10
CA ALA A 127 -28.96 17.62 36.63
C ALA A 127 -28.93 18.76 37.66
N SER A 128 -29.77 19.75 37.45
CA SER A 128 -30.18 20.75 38.43
C SER A 128 -31.27 20.22 39.34
#